data_da8a6150c86ce3d797f6b8c5af3a1833
#
_entry.id   da8a6150c86ce3d797f6b8c5af3a1833
#
_cell.length_a   1.000
_cell.length_b   1.000
_cell.length_c   1.000
_cell.angle_alpha   90.00
_cell.angle_beta   90.00
_cell.angle_gamma   90.00
#
_symmetry.space_group_name_H-M   'P 1'
#
loop_
_entity.id
_entity.type
_entity.pdbx_description
1 polymer ?
#
loop_
_entity_poly.entity_id
_entity_poly.type
_entity_poly.pdbx_seq_one_letter_code
_entity_poly.pdbx_strand_id
1 'polypeptide(L)'
;MQGYNSMKSVSLITGGLSFLLSACSAGGGGSFDVDNVSNTSSSKPNYQDDTSNSRTKSNLDQLFIPSLGGGMKLVAQNMHFKASKEPSLLNDYVVLTGLSSIAKDVENNNKNGDNPIGSIEEPLAINATKNHHGQRYVYSGLYYIPSWSLRDLSNNKFYSGYYGYAYYFGNQTASTLPINGVAKYKGTWDFITATQKGKNYELLRNSGGGQAYSRRSATTSDMALEVENNEGREKGLVSEFSADFGTKKLTGELFYTQSKNNNQEYKKEKLYDINADIYSNRFRGKVNPTQKDSEKHPFTREGVLEGGFYVPNGEELGGKFLADDKRVFGVFSAKETPENPKLSKETLIDGKLTTFSTKTTDTTNFITKDIPSFGEADYLLIDNYPIPLLPENTGDFVTSKHHDIGNKSYNVEVCCNNLNYVKFGMYYKDKPTKDKNNANQTEQYHQFLLGHRTANAEIPKKGSAKYHGSWFGYISDGTTSYSTTGDKQRDKSGVSDFDVNFDNKTLKGELKRADTQNTVFNIDATFKNSGNAFTGTATAKDLVIDGKNSQTQNAPINITTDVNGAFYGPHASELGGYFTYNGKNTATTNSENSSIAAPSSNSENARAAVVFGAKHQIEKTK
;
A
#
# COMPACT_ATOMS: atom_id res chain seq x y z
N MET A 1 -39.92 23.22 -21.77
CA MET A 1 -39.80 22.93 -20.35
C MET A 1 -38.74 21.84 -20.25
N GLN A 2 -37.56 22.22 -20.11
CA GLN A 2 -36.64 22.34 -18.94
C GLN A 2 -36.43 21.01 -18.22
N GLY A 3 -35.19 20.59 -18.26
CA GLY A 3 -34.63 19.53 -17.43
C GLY A 3 -33.19 19.21 -17.84
N TYR A 4 -32.28 20.17 -17.62
CA TYR A 4 -30.83 19.95 -17.74
C TYR A 4 -30.35 19.17 -16.51
N ASN A 5 -29.73 18.03 -16.70
CA ASN A 5 -28.89 17.40 -15.70
C ASN A 5 -27.42 17.60 -16.04
N SER A 6 -26.81 18.46 -15.26
CA SER A 6 -25.41 18.84 -15.25
C SER A 6 -24.55 17.70 -14.74
N MET A 7 -23.74 17.11 -15.59
CA MET A 7 -22.55 16.35 -15.17
C MET A 7 -21.50 17.35 -14.70
N LYS A 8 -21.17 17.30 -13.41
CA LYS A 8 -20.03 18.02 -12.87
C LYS A 8 -18.75 17.32 -13.31
N SER A 9 -18.07 17.95 -14.25
CA SER A 9 -16.70 17.62 -14.61
C SER A 9 -15.77 17.91 -13.41
N VAL A 10 -14.98 16.91 -13.03
CA VAL A 10 -13.85 17.08 -12.12
C VAL A 10 -12.77 17.83 -12.89
N SER A 11 -12.51 19.07 -12.49
CA SER A 11 -11.45 19.88 -13.04
C SER A 11 -10.09 19.28 -12.69
N LEU A 12 -9.35 18.83 -13.70
CA LEU A 12 -7.92 18.60 -13.60
C LEU A 12 -7.23 19.95 -13.43
N ILE A 13 -6.60 20.14 -12.28
CA ILE A 13 -5.70 21.27 -12.06
C ILE A 13 -4.39 20.96 -12.78
N THR A 14 -4.19 21.60 -13.89
CA THR A 14 -2.88 21.68 -14.54
C THR A 14 -2.02 22.70 -13.78
N GLY A 15 -1.25 22.23 -12.81
CA GLY A 15 -0.23 23.01 -12.15
C GLY A 15 1.12 22.79 -12.81
N GLY A 16 1.71 23.88 -13.30
CA GLY A 16 2.97 23.87 -14.03
C GLY A 16 4.17 23.35 -13.22
N LEU A 17 5.02 22.63 -13.89
CA LEU A 17 6.34 22.19 -13.42
C LEU A 17 7.21 23.42 -13.13
N SER A 18 7.59 23.59 -11.87
CA SER A 18 8.75 24.39 -11.50
C SER A 18 9.75 23.48 -10.81
N PHE A 19 10.80 23.15 -11.52
CA PHE A 19 11.97 22.50 -10.94
C PHE A 19 12.71 23.50 -10.04
N LEU A 20 12.78 23.17 -8.76
CA LEU A 20 13.81 23.73 -7.89
C LEU A 20 14.64 22.58 -7.33
N LEU A 21 15.77 22.39 -7.94
CA LEU A 21 16.92 21.72 -7.35
C LEU A 21 17.39 22.57 -6.16
N SER A 22 17.27 22.06 -4.96
CA SER A 22 17.99 22.59 -3.81
C SER A 22 18.94 21.56 -3.30
N ALA A 23 20.20 21.91 -3.46
CA ALA A 23 21.35 21.20 -2.95
C ALA A 23 21.33 21.12 -1.42
N CYS A 24 21.89 20.04 -0.91
CA CYS A 24 22.28 19.87 0.48
C CYS A 24 23.12 21.03 0.99
N SER A 25 22.70 21.63 2.06
CA SER A 25 23.58 22.41 2.93
C SER A 25 23.34 21.95 4.36
N ALA A 26 24.37 21.33 4.92
CA ALA A 26 24.50 21.10 6.33
C ALA A 26 24.70 22.45 7.03
N GLY A 27 23.94 22.74 8.06
CA GLY A 27 24.14 23.92 8.88
C GLY A 27 23.21 23.90 10.08
N GLY A 28 23.74 23.57 11.25
CA GLY A 28 23.06 23.65 12.52
C GLY A 28 22.73 25.10 12.90
N GLY A 29 21.64 25.27 13.60
CA GLY A 29 21.24 26.53 14.18
C GLY A 29 20.13 26.27 15.19
N GLY A 30 20.50 25.96 16.44
CA GLY A 30 19.56 25.91 17.55
C GLY A 30 19.08 27.32 17.85
N SER A 31 17.78 27.50 17.92
CA SER A 31 17.16 28.63 18.59
C SER A 31 16.89 28.20 20.03
N PHE A 32 17.66 28.76 20.95
CA PHE A 32 17.37 28.68 22.39
C PHE A 32 16.36 29.75 22.71
N ASP A 33 15.17 29.37 23.12
CA ASP A 33 14.27 30.27 23.82
C ASP A 33 14.46 30.07 25.32
N VAL A 34 15.06 31.10 25.94
CA VAL A 34 15.29 31.16 27.38
C VAL A 34 14.24 32.07 27.95
N ASP A 35 13.15 31.49 28.47
CA ASP A 35 12.41 32.14 29.56
C ASP A 35 11.39 31.14 30.14
N ASN A 36 11.78 30.48 31.23
CA ASN A 36 10.99 30.36 32.45
C ASN A 36 11.78 29.58 33.52
N VAL A 37 12.48 30.34 34.35
CA VAL A 37 12.97 29.88 35.63
C VAL A 37 11.87 30.10 36.66
N SER A 38 11.20 29.07 37.10
CA SER A 38 10.53 29.08 38.39
C SER A 38 10.82 27.80 39.15
N ASN A 39 11.33 28.01 40.37
CA ASN A 39 11.83 27.11 41.38
C ASN A 39 10.86 26.00 41.81
N THR A 40 11.48 24.91 42.14
CA THR A 40 11.30 23.96 43.25
C THR A 40 10.63 22.64 42.96
N SER A 41 11.41 21.63 43.43
CA SER A 41 11.06 20.29 43.86
C SER A 41 10.91 19.19 42.85
N SER A 42 11.81 18.19 43.01
CA SER A 42 11.80 16.82 42.44
C SER A 42 11.41 16.74 40.97
N SER A 43 12.38 17.01 40.11
CA SER A 43 12.18 16.93 38.68
C SER A 43 11.94 15.48 38.23
N LYS A 44 10.69 15.13 37.99
CA LYS A 44 10.40 13.98 37.15
C LYS A 44 11.07 14.26 35.81
N PRO A 45 11.75 13.27 35.18
CA PRO A 45 12.30 13.44 33.85
C PRO A 45 11.23 13.92 32.88
N ASN A 46 11.53 15.00 32.15
CA ASN A 46 10.60 15.52 31.15
C ASN A 46 10.93 14.86 29.80
N TYR A 47 10.02 14.03 29.30
CA TYR A 47 10.17 13.32 28.06
C TYR A 47 9.56 14.09 26.89
N GLN A 48 10.12 13.90 25.70
CA GLN A 48 9.59 14.39 24.43
C GLN A 48 9.76 13.34 23.34
N ASP A 49 9.01 13.48 22.24
CA ASP A 49 9.12 12.57 21.11
C ASP A 49 10.53 12.62 20.53
N ASP A 50 11.12 11.45 20.27
CA ASP A 50 12.36 11.34 19.53
C ASP A 50 12.10 11.59 18.05
N THR A 51 12.63 12.70 17.53
CA THR A 51 12.49 13.10 16.12
C THR A 51 13.73 12.79 15.28
N SER A 52 14.79 12.22 15.88
CA SER A 52 16.05 11.93 15.18
C SER A 52 15.88 10.97 14.01
N ASN A 53 14.89 10.07 14.07
CA ASN A 53 14.55 9.09 13.05
C ASN A 53 13.26 9.44 12.29
N SER A 54 12.91 10.72 12.19
CA SER A 54 11.73 11.13 11.41
C SER A 54 11.92 10.78 9.93
N ARG A 55 10.94 10.04 9.39
CA ARG A 55 10.91 9.75 7.96
C ARG A 55 10.68 11.04 7.18
N THR A 56 11.53 11.31 6.17
CA THR A 56 11.22 12.34 5.20
C THR A 56 9.94 11.94 4.49
N LYS A 57 8.87 12.73 4.63
CA LYS A 57 7.61 12.49 3.93
C LYS A 57 7.92 12.51 2.44
N SER A 58 7.72 11.35 1.78
CA SER A 58 7.90 11.30 0.35
C SER A 58 6.86 12.21 -0.29
N ASN A 59 7.31 13.17 -1.10
CA ASN A 59 6.43 13.93 -1.98
C ASN A 59 5.90 12.98 -3.06
N LEU A 60 5.02 12.06 -2.63
CA LEU A 60 4.36 11.07 -3.47
C LEU A 60 3.33 11.70 -4.41
N ASP A 61 3.12 13.00 -4.30
CA ASP A 61 1.94 13.68 -4.78
C ASP A 61 1.84 13.80 -6.29
N GLN A 62 2.84 13.39 -7.04
CA GLN A 62 2.82 13.83 -8.43
C GLN A 62 2.85 12.75 -9.51
N LEU A 63 3.21 11.50 -9.25
CA LEU A 63 3.38 10.57 -10.36
C LEU A 63 2.68 9.22 -10.23
N PHE A 64 2.69 8.58 -9.06
CA PHE A 64 2.04 7.28 -8.90
C PHE A 64 1.55 7.06 -7.46
N ILE A 65 0.26 6.90 -7.30
CA ILE A 65 -0.33 6.46 -6.04
C ILE A 65 0.07 5.00 -5.82
N PRO A 66 0.63 4.62 -4.65
CA PRO A 66 0.90 3.23 -4.34
C PRO A 66 -0.38 2.41 -4.44
N SER A 67 -0.37 1.36 -5.25
CA SER A 67 -1.55 0.55 -5.52
C SER A 67 -1.15 -0.90 -5.79
N LEU A 68 -2.12 -1.81 -5.71
CA LEU A 68 -1.92 -3.21 -6.09
C LEU A 68 -1.63 -3.36 -7.58
N GLY A 69 -2.09 -2.42 -8.39
CA GLY A 69 -1.82 -2.40 -9.81
C GLY A 69 -2.28 -1.13 -10.48
N GLY A 70 -1.92 -1.00 -11.73
CA GLY A 70 -2.31 0.12 -12.55
C GLY A 70 -2.30 -0.22 -14.03
N GLY A 71 -3.04 0.56 -14.79
CA GLY A 71 -3.12 0.39 -16.23
C GLY A 71 -3.25 1.71 -16.97
N MET A 72 -2.84 1.70 -18.23
CA MET A 72 -3.01 2.81 -19.15
C MET A 72 -3.92 2.37 -20.27
N LYS A 73 -4.94 3.18 -20.54
CA LYS A 73 -5.88 2.93 -21.63
C LYS A 73 -5.21 3.21 -22.98
N LEU A 74 -5.30 2.23 -23.87
CA LEU A 74 -4.94 2.37 -25.25
C LEU A 74 -6.20 2.66 -26.07
N VAL A 75 -6.25 3.84 -26.65
CA VAL A 75 -7.22 4.17 -27.68
C VAL A 75 -6.45 4.63 -28.91
N ALA A 76 -6.31 3.75 -29.88
CA ALA A 76 -5.67 4.13 -31.13
C ALA A 76 -6.57 5.09 -31.90
N GLN A 77 -6.04 6.24 -32.26
CA GLN A 77 -6.75 7.26 -33.05
C GLN A 77 -6.36 7.13 -34.50
N ASN A 78 -7.36 6.93 -35.36
CA ASN A 78 -7.20 7.07 -36.77
C ASN A 78 -8.29 8.04 -37.26
N MET A 79 -7.90 9.22 -37.69
CA MET A 79 -8.86 10.22 -38.17
C MET A 79 -9.11 10.04 -39.66
N HIS A 80 -10.27 9.51 -40.01
CA HIS A 80 -10.64 9.17 -41.38
C HIS A 80 -10.63 10.35 -42.37
N PHE A 81 -10.92 11.58 -41.93
CA PHE A 81 -11.06 12.74 -42.81
C PHE A 81 -9.98 13.82 -42.71
N LYS A 82 -9.16 13.82 -41.64
CA LYS A 82 -8.03 14.75 -41.47
C LYS A 82 -6.92 14.07 -40.68
N ALA A 83 -6.48 12.96 -41.16
CA ALA A 83 -5.46 12.09 -40.56
C ALA A 83 -4.14 12.78 -40.21
N SER A 84 -4.08 14.09 -40.24
CA SER A 84 -2.82 14.81 -40.28
C SER A 84 -2.46 15.55 -39.00
N LYS A 85 -3.28 15.61 -37.95
CA LYS A 85 -3.10 16.74 -37.05
C LYS A 85 -2.81 16.50 -35.62
N GLU A 86 -3.08 15.34 -35.01
CA GLU A 86 -2.86 15.22 -33.58
C GLU A 86 -2.12 13.93 -33.22
N PRO A 87 -0.92 14.01 -32.67
CA PRO A 87 -0.33 12.87 -32.01
C PRO A 87 -1.19 12.51 -30.80
N SER A 88 -1.50 11.24 -30.60
CA SER A 88 -2.09 10.79 -29.36
C SER A 88 -1.04 10.86 -28.23
N LEU A 89 -1.49 11.18 -27.04
CA LEU A 89 -0.70 11.09 -25.83
C LEU A 89 -1.36 10.07 -24.90
N LEU A 90 -0.55 9.35 -24.15
CA LEU A 90 -1.04 8.43 -23.12
C LEU A 90 -1.31 9.25 -21.86
N ASN A 91 -2.56 9.39 -21.47
CA ASN A 91 -2.97 10.17 -20.31
C ASN A 91 -4.10 9.55 -19.49
N ASP A 92 -4.65 8.43 -19.95
CA ASP A 92 -5.77 7.75 -19.28
C ASP A 92 -5.25 6.63 -18.35
N TYR A 93 -4.46 7.02 -17.35
CA TYR A 93 -4.00 6.10 -16.32
C TYR A 93 -5.10 5.82 -15.30
N VAL A 94 -5.23 4.56 -14.90
CA VAL A 94 -6.17 4.12 -13.86
C VAL A 94 -5.47 3.28 -12.80
N VAL A 95 -5.82 3.51 -11.54
CA VAL A 95 -5.48 2.62 -10.43
C VAL A 95 -6.41 1.42 -10.50
N LEU A 96 -5.84 0.22 -10.42
CA LEU A 96 -6.61 -1.02 -10.50
C LEU A 96 -6.86 -1.57 -9.10
N THR A 97 -8.12 -1.87 -8.82
CA THR A 97 -8.57 -2.58 -7.61
C THR A 97 -8.88 -4.04 -7.89
N GLY A 98 -8.83 -4.44 -9.15
CA GLY A 98 -9.04 -5.76 -9.71
C GLY A 98 -9.10 -5.67 -11.23
N LEU A 99 -8.93 -6.78 -11.91
CA LEU A 99 -8.93 -6.81 -13.37
C LEU A 99 -10.33 -6.82 -13.99
N SER A 100 -11.35 -7.12 -13.22
CA SER A 100 -12.74 -7.15 -13.67
C SER A 100 -13.24 -5.78 -14.22
N SER A 101 -12.68 -4.67 -13.75
CA SER A 101 -13.02 -3.33 -14.24
C SER A 101 -12.56 -3.12 -15.68
N ILE A 102 -11.35 -3.59 -16.01
CA ILE A 102 -10.81 -3.58 -17.37
C ILE A 102 -11.64 -4.46 -18.29
N ALA A 103 -11.96 -5.68 -17.85
CA ALA A 103 -12.76 -6.64 -18.61
C ALA A 103 -14.11 -6.03 -19.00
N LYS A 104 -14.83 -5.44 -18.04
CA LYS A 104 -16.12 -4.79 -18.26
C LYS A 104 -16.04 -3.59 -19.20
N ASP A 105 -15.00 -2.75 -19.06
CA ASP A 105 -14.85 -1.58 -19.93
C ASP A 105 -14.57 -2.00 -21.38
N VAL A 106 -13.71 -3.00 -21.59
CA VAL A 106 -13.43 -3.55 -22.92
C VAL A 106 -14.67 -4.22 -23.52
N GLU A 107 -15.41 -5.01 -22.73
CA GLU A 107 -16.65 -5.65 -23.17
C GLU A 107 -17.72 -4.62 -23.58
N ASN A 108 -17.94 -3.59 -22.77
CA ASN A 108 -18.91 -2.52 -23.08
C ASN A 108 -18.58 -1.75 -24.35
N ASN A 109 -17.31 -1.70 -24.73
CA ASN A 109 -16.83 -1.04 -25.94
C ASN A 109 -16.67 -1.98 -27.13
N ASN A 110 -16.85 -3.27 -26.95
CA ASN A 110 -16.72 -4.30 -27.98
C ASN A 110 -18.01 -4.44 -28.83
N LYS A 111 -18.31 -3.41 -29.59
CA LYS A 111 -19.55 -3.37 -30.43
C LYS A 111 -19.51 -4.32 -31.63
N ASN A 112 -18.33 -4.74 -32.05
CA ASN A 112 -18.15 -5.61 -33.22
C ASN A 112 -18.11 -7.10 -32.86
N GLY A 113 -18.11 -7.43 -31.55
CA GLY A 113 -18.02 -8.83 -31.10
C GLY A 113 -16.65 -9.46 -31.32
N ASP A 114 -15.57 -8.67 -31.36
CA ASP A 114 -14.22 -9.18 -31.52
C ASP A 114 -13.80 -10.00 -30.30
N ASN A 115 -12.95 -11.00 -30.52
CA ASN A 115 -12.27 -11.67 -29.42
C ASN A 115 -11.16 -10.74 -28.88
N PRO A 116 -11.18 -10.38 -27.59
CA PRO A 116 -10.09 -9.60 -27.01
C PRO A 116 -8.75 -10.33 -27.11
N ILE A 117 -7.69 -9.56 -27.30
CA ILE A 117 -6.32 -10.04 -27.33
C ILE A 117 -5.70 -9.84 -25.94
N GLY A 118 -4.96 -10.84 -25.46
CA GLY A 118 -4.35 -10.85 -24.15
C GLY A 118 -5.17 -11.63 -23.11
N SER A 119 -4.74 -11.56 -21.85
CA SER A 119 -5.37 -12.25 -20.73
C SER A 119 -5.81 -11.26 -19.66
N ILE A 120 -6.88 -11.59 -18.95
CA ILE A 120 -7.47 -10.81 -17.86
C ILE A 120 -7.73 -11.69 -16.64
N GLU A 121 -6.98 -12.76 -16.46
CA GLU A 121 -7.10 -13.62 -15.30
C GLU A 121 -6.60 -12.90 -14.03
N GLU A 122 -7.38 -12.98 -12.95
CA GLU A 122 -6.96 -12.45 -11.65
C GLU A 122 -5.85 -13.31 -11.04
N PRO A 123 -4.80 -12.70 -10.47
CA PRO A 123 -3.79 -13.44 -9.72
C PRO A 123 -4.41 -14.26 -8.59
N LEU A 124 -3.93 -15.48 -8.36
CA LEU A 124 -4.49 -16.45 -7.39
C LEU A 124 -5.92 -16.92 -7.67
N ALA A 125 -6.46 -16.70 -8.85
CA ALA A 125 -7.73 -17.32 -9.22
C ALA A 125 -7.62 -18.87 -9.13
N ILE A 126 -8.66 -19.53 -8.63
CA ILE A 126 -8.65 -20.98 -8.32
C ILE A 126 -8.26 -21.83 -9.53
N ASN A 127 -8.58 -21.38 -10.73
CA ASN A 127 -8.29 -22.05 -12.00
C ASN A 127 -7.33 -21.24 -12.90
N ALA A 128 -6.66 -20.22 -12.36
CA ALA A 128 -5.73 -19.44 -13.16
C ALA A 128 -4.62 -20.36 -13.67
N THR A 129 -4.47 -20.43 -14.98
CA THR A 129 -3.29 -20.97 -15.60
C THR A 129 -2.09 -20.17 -15.11
N LYS A 130 -1.01 -20.83 -14.73
CA LYS A 130 0.22 -20.11 -14.39
C LYS A 130 0.51 -19.14 -15.54
N ASN A 131 0.78 -17.88 -15.21
CA ASN A 131 1.32 -16.97 -16.19
C ASN A 131 2.53 -17.62 -16.87
N HIS A 132 2.84 -17.23 -18.09
CA HIS A 132 3.92 -17.76 -18.92
C HIS A 132 5.29 -17.86 -18.22
N HIS A 133 5.48 -17.13 -17.11
CA HIS A 133 6.70 -17.10 -16.30
C HIS A 133 6.56 -17.79 -14.95
N GLY A 134 5.44 -18.46 -14.70
CA GLY A 134 5.18 -19.13 -13.44
C GLY A 134 4.81 -18.22 -12.28
N GLN A 135 4.54 -16.92 -12.54
CA GLN A 135 4.00 -16.01 -11.53
C GLN A 135 2.57 -16.40 -11.16
N ARG A 136 2.20 -16.13 -9.90
CA ARG A 136 0.87 -16.40 -9.35
C ARG A 136 0.25 -15.21 -8.65
N TYR A 137 1.05 -14.23 -8.26
CA TYR A 137 0.63 -13.15 -7.36
C TYR A 137 0.66 -11.79 -8.01
N VAL A 138 1.42 -11.62 -9.10
CA VAL A 138 1.42 -10.41 -9.91
C VAL A 138 1.48 -10.75 -11.39
N TYR A 139 0.57 -10.18 -12.16
CA TYR A 139 0.49 -10.31 -13.62
C TYR A 139 0.68 -8.97 -14.28
N SER A 140 1.29 -8.98 -15.45
CA SER A 140 1.35 -7.84 -16.36
C SER A 140 0.99 -8.31 -17.77
N GLY A 141 0.44 -7.42 -18.58
CA GLY A 141 0.07 -7.77 -19.93
C GLY A 141 -0.78 -6.72 -20.62
N LEU A 142 -1.34 -7.16 -21.73
CA LEU A 142 -2.27 -6.39 -22.55
C LEU A 142 -3.64 -7.06 -22.54
N TYR A 143 -4.70 -6.25 -22.56
CA TYR A 143 -6.06 -6.72 -22.80
C TYR A 143 -6.82 -5.69 -23.61
N TYR A 144 -7.13 -6.02 -24.87
CA TYR A 144 -7.71 -5.06 -25.80
C TYR A 144 -8.45 -5.73 -26.98
N ILE A 145 -9.37 -5.00 -27.61
CA ILE A 145 -9.99 -5.36 -28.87
C ILE A 145 -9.27 -4.68 -30.05
N PRO A 146 -9.03 -5.41 -31.17
CA PRO A 146 -8.27 -4.89 -32.30
C PRO A 146 -9.06 -3.98 -33.23
N SER A 147 -10.40 -4.02 -33.16
CA SER A 147 -11.30 -3.31 -34.08
C SER A 147 -12.31 -2.49 -33.28
N TRP A 148 -12.00 -1.23 -33.07
CA TRP A 148 -12.84 -0.30 -32.34
C TRP A 148 -13.00 1.00 -33.12
N SER A 149 -14.19 1.60 -33.07
CA SER A 149 -14.43 2.89 -33.66
C SER A 149 -15.42 3.72 -32.86
N LEU A 150 -15.21 5.02 -32.86
CA LEU A 150 -16.08 6.00 -32.23
C LEU A 150 -16.23 7.22 -33.14
N ARG A 151 -17.49 7.63 -33.42
CA ARG A 151 -17.81 8.91 -34.05
C ARG A 151 -18.13 9.92 -32.94
N ASP A 152 -17.25 10.88 -32.76
CA ASP A 152 -17.45 12.01 -31.86
C ASP A 152 -17.85 13.22 -32.68
N LEU A 153 -19.16 13.34 -32.98
CA LEU A 153 -19.71 14.38 -33.83
C LEU A 153 -19.57 15.75 -33.16
N SER A 154 -19.61 15.84 -31.86
CA SER A 154 -19.50 17.09 -31.13
C SER A 154 -18.11 17.72 -31.27
N ASN A 155 -17.07 16.90 -31.35
CA ASN A 155 -15.70 17.34 -31.55
C ASN A 155 -15.21 17.17 -32.99
N ASN A 156 -16.09 16.76 -33.93
CA ASN A 156 -15.76 16.49 -35.31
C ASN A 156 -14.59 15.51 -35.47
N LYS A 157 -14.58 14.45 -34.62
CA LYS A 157 -13.55 13.43 -34.58
C LYS A 157 -14.10 12.05 -34.89
N PHE A 158 -13.27 11.24 -35.52
CA PHE A 158 -13.50 9.83 -35.73
C PHE A 158 -12.30 9.05 -35.25
N TYR A 159 -12.53 8.14 -34.31
CA TYR A 159 -11.51 7.27 -33.75
C TYR A 159 -11.69 5.86 -34.30
N SER A 160 -10.60 5.22 -34.67
CA SER A 160 -10.58 3.80 -34.99
C SER A 160 -9.26 3.15 -34.59
N GLY A 161 -9.27 1.87 -34.36
CA GLY A 161 -8.08 1.09 -34.01
C GLY A 161 -8.31 0.19 -32.81
N TYR A 162 -7.41 0.24 -31.86
CA TYR A 162 -7.46 -0.58 -30.64
C TYR A 162 -8.21 0.11 -29.52
N TYR A 163 -8.82 -0.69 -28.65
CA TYR A 163 -9.38 -0.22 -27.39
C TYR A 163 -9.09 -1.23 -26.29
N GLY A 164 -8.41 -0.81 -25.25
CA GLY A 164 -8.09 -1.67 -24.12
C GLY A 164 -6.97 -1.11 -23.27
N TYR A 165 -6.22 -1.98 -22.61
CA TYR A 165 -5.27 -1.59 -21.57
C TYR A 165 -3.96 -2.35 -21.68
N ALA A 166 -2.86 -1.66 -21.33
CA ALA A 166 -1.70 -2.30 -20.74
C ALA A 166 -1.81 -2.19 -19.23
N TYR A 167 -1.58 -3.26 -18.50
CA TYR A 167 -1.80 -3.32 -17.06
C TYR A 167 -0.76 -4.17 -16.33
N TYR A 168 -0.56 -3.88 -15.07
CA TYR A 168 -0.04 -4.83 -14.09
C TYR A 168 -0.98 -4.85 -12.90
N PHE A 169 -1.11 -5.99 -12.24
CA PHE A 169 -1.94 -6.15 -11.06
C PHE A 169 -1.41 -7.29 -10.19
N GLY A 170 -1.23 -7.02 -8.89
CA GLY A 170 -0.83 -8.00 -7.89
C GLY A 170 -1.88 -8.12 -6.79
N ASN A 171 -2.09 -9.34 -6.31
CA ASN A 171 -3.12 -9.59 -5.30
C ASN A 171 -2.60 -9.50 -3.87
N GLN A 172 -1.35 -9.86 -3.62
CA GLN A 172 -0.77 -9.89 -2.29
C GLN A 172 0.62 -9.25 -2.27
N THR A 173 0.75 -8.12 -1.57
CA THR A 173 2.02 -7.44 -1.38
C THR A 173 2.93 -8.22 -0.43
N ALA A 174 4.25 -8.11 -0.60
CA ALA A 174 5.20 -8.78 0.27
C ALA A 174 5.18 -8.19 1.68
N SER A 175 5.05 -9.04 2.69
CA SER A 175 5.21 -8.70 4.11
C SER A 175 6.59 -9.08 4.65
N THR A 176 7.26 -10.02 3.97
CA THR A 176 8.59 -10.54 4.33
C THR A 176 9.53 -10.30 3.15
N LEU A 177 10.70 -9.76 3.44
CA LEU A 177 11.70 -9.40 2.43
C LEU A 177 13.10 -9.79 2.89
N PRO A 178 14.06 -9.98 1.96
CA PRO A 178 15.45 -10.07 2.31
C PRO A 178 15.92 -8.80 3.01
N ILE A 179 16.77 -8.98 4.03
CA ILE A 179 17.40 -7.86 4.74
C ILE A 179 18.72 -7.44 4.11
N ASN A 180 19.35 -8.37 3.39
CA ASN A 180 20.64 -8.21 2.74
C ASN A 180 20.73 -9.12 1.51
N GLY A 181 21.73 -8.87 0.67
CA GLY A 181 22.03 -9.66 -0.49
C GLY A 181 21.25 -9.24 -1.73
N VAL A 182 21.53 -9.95 -2.82
CA VAL A 182 20.98 -9.63 -4.14
C VAL A 182 20.08 -10.77 -4.59
N ALA A 183 18.83 -10.46 -4.89
CA ALA A 183 17.89 -11.37 -5.54
C ALA A 183 17.74 -11.01 -7.01
N LYS A 184 17.72 -12.01 -7.87
CA LYS A 184 17.52 -11.84 -9.31
C LYS A 184 16.13 -12.28 -9.70
N TYR A 185 15.53 -11.52 -10.61
CA TYR A 185 14.18 -11.79 -11.12
C TYR A 185 14.21 -11.81 -12.64
N LYS A 186 13.40 -12.69 -13.21
CA LYS A 186 13.22 -12.79 -14.65
C LYS A 186 11.74 -12.92 -14.98
N GLY A 187 11.35 -12.23 -16.04
CA GLY A 187 9.95 -12.22 -16.48
C GLY A 187 9.78 -11.57 -17.83
N THR A 188 8.63 -10.93 -18.00
CA THR A 188 8.29 -10.21 -19.23
C THR A 188 7.89 -8.78 -18.96
N TRP A 189 7.79 -8.03 -20.04
CA TRP A 189 7.20 -6.73 -20.07
C TRP A 189 6.33 -6.55 -21.31
N ASP A 190 5.38 -5.65 -21.22
CA ASP A 190 4.51 -5.25 -22.30
C ASP A 190 4.45 -3.73 -22.38
N PHE A 191 4.00 -3.21 -23.51
CA PHE A 191 3.89 -1.77 -23.66
C PHE A 191 2.75 -1.38 -24.58
N ILE A 192 2.34 -0.14 -24.44
CA ILE A 192 1.55 0.58 -25.42
C ILE A 192 2.26 1.88 -25.79
N THR A 193 2.08 2.32 -27.02
CA THR A 193 2.64 3.57 -27.51
C THR A 193 1.56 4.50 -28.02
N ALA A 194 1.74 5.80 -27.79
CA ALA A 194 0.93 6.80 -28.48
C ALA A 194 1.18 6.74 -29.98
N THR A 195 0.11 6.67 -30.75
CA THR A 195 0.19 6.61 -32.21
C THR A 195 0.71 7.92 -32.79
N GLN A 196 1.49 7.85 -33.83
CA GLN A 196 2.07 9.01 -34.51
C GLN A 196 1.93 8.85 -36.02
N LYS A 197 1.41 9.89 -36.69
CA LYS A 197 1.22 9.87 -38.15
C LYS A 197 2.55 9.64 -38.87
N GLY A 198 2.52 8.70 -39.82
CA GLY A 198 3.66 8.40 -40.70
C GLY A 198 4.83 7.65 -40.02
N LYS A 199 4.74 7.35 -38.72
CA LYS A 199 5.74 6.56 -38.04
C LYS A 199 5.35 5.08 -38.02
N ASN A 200 6.18 4.27 -38.63
CA ASN A 200 6.11 2.81 -38.64
C ASN A 200 7.42 2.27 -38.08
N TYR A 201 7.37 1.82 -36.85
CA TYR A 201 8.56 1.26 -36.21
C TYR A 201 8.82 -0.17 -36.68
N GLU A 202 10.06 -0.44 -37.08
CA GLU A 202 10.47 -1.73 -37.57
C GLU A 202 10.22 -2.85 -36.57
N LEU A 203 10.41 -2.53 -35.28
CA LEU A 203 10.22 -3.48 -34.17
C LEU A 203 8.76 -3.96 -34.03
N LEU A 204 7.81 -3.20 -34.49
CA LEU A 204 6.36 -3.46 -34.30
C LEU A 204 5.69 -3.96 -35.59
N ARG A 205 6.33 -4.84 -36.32
CA ARG A 205 6.16 -5.09 -37.76
C ARG A 205 4.85 -5.69 -38.26
N ASN A 206 3.88 -6.12 -37.49
CA ASN A 206 2.81 -6.94 -38.07
C ASN A 206 1.47 -6.26 -38.33
N SER A 207 1.44 -5.08 -38.90
CA SER A 207 0.18 -4.47 -39.30
C SER A 207 0.13 -4.16 -40.75
N GLY A 208 -1.03 -4.37 -41.37
CA GLY A 208 -1.29 -4.07 -42.77
C GLY A 208 -0.85 -2.67 -43.14
N GLY A 209 -0.17 -2.56 -44.30
CA GLY A 209 0.36 -1.28 -44.77
C GLY A 209 -0.73 -0.27 -45.07
N GLY A 210 -0.42 1.00 -44.93
CA GLY A 210 -1.19 2.09 -45.45
C GLY A 210 -2.07 2.89 -44.51
N GLN A 211 -2.15 2.56 -43.23
CA GLN A 211 -2.89 3.39 -42.27
C GLN A 211 -2.01 4.49 -41.68
N ALA A 212 -2.54 5.70 -41.53
CA ALA A 212 -1.83 6.86 -41.02
C ALA A 212 -1.36 6.69 -39.55
N TYR A 213 -2.04 5.85 -38.80
CA TYR A 213 -1.68 5.39 -37.44
C TYR A 213 -1.59 3.88 -37.51
N SER A 214 -0.39 3.40 -37.66
CA SER A 214 -0.14 1.97 -37.79
C SER A 214 -0.33 1.27 -36.45
N ARG A 215 -0.90 0.07 -36.47
CA ARG A 215 -0.83 -0.88 -35.34
C ARG A 215 0.59 -1.06 -34.83
N ARG A 216 1.57 -0.94 -35.71
CA ARG A 216 3.00 -1.03 -35.39
C ARG A 216 3.49 0.03 -34.41
N SER A 217 2.76 1.13 -34.21
CA SER A 217 3.11 2.17 -33.25
C SER A 217 2.29 2.12 -31.95
N ALA A 218 1.43 1.14 -31.76
CA ALA A 218 0.51 1.11 -30.63
C ALA A 218 0.80 -0.02 -29.63
N THR A 219 1.01 -1.26 -30.07
CA THR A 219 1.16 -2.40 -29.18
C THR A 219 1.81 -3.60 -29.88
N THR A 220 2.19 -4.60 -29.12
CA THR A 220 2.95 -5.79 -29.52
C THR A 220 2.09 -7.01 -29.84
N SER A 221 0.85 -6.83 -30.31
CA SER A 221 -0.15 -7.92 -30.46
C SER A 221 0.33 -9.23 -31.09
N ASP A 222 1.40 -9.16 -31.88
CA ASP A 222 1.88 -10.30 -32.65
C ASP A 222 3.19 -10.88 -32.11
N MET A 223 3.63 -10.43 -30.94
CA MET A 223 4.81 -10.99 -30.27
C MET A 223 4.42 -12.17 -29.40
N ALA A 224 5.06 -13.30 -29.61
CA ALA A 224 4.93 -14.42 -28.69
C ALA A 224 5.58 -14.06 -27.36
N LEU A 225 4.82 -14.14 -26.29
CA LEU A 225 5.24 -13.84 -24.92
C LEU A 225 5.82 -15.09 -24.24
N GLU A 226 6.66 -15.83 -24.91
CA GLU A 226 7.31 -17.00 -24.34
C GLU A 226 8.69 -16.63 -23.80
N VAL A 227 8.99 -16.98 -22.55
CA VAL A 227 10.29 -16.69 -21.92
C VAL A 227 11.37 -17.60 -22.46
N GLU A 228 11.04 -18.88 -22.66
CA GLU A 228 11.94 -19.86 -23.22
C GLU A 228 11.19 -20.74 -24.22
N ASN A 229 11.81 -20.97 -25.36
CA ASN A 229 11.36 -22.03 -26.26
C ASN A 229 11.97 -23.38 -25.82
N ASN A 230 11.61 -24.48 -26.50
CA ASN A 230 12.14 -25.84 -26.24
C ASN A 230 13.67 -25.96 -26.39
N GLU A 231 14.34 -24.93 -26.90
CA GLU A 231 15.80 -24.86 -27.07
C GLU A 231 16.47 -23.98 -25.99
N GLY A 232 15.75 -23.58 -24.93
CA GLY A 232 16.26 -22.72 -23.85
C GLY A 232 16.53 -21.27 -24.27
N ARG A 233 15.92 -20.82 -25.38
CA ARG A 233 16.09 -19.45 -25.90
C ARG A 233 14.91 -18.58 -25.54
N GLU A 234 15.22 -17.40 -25.05
CA GLU A 234 14.21 -16.37 -24.76
C GLU A 234 13.56 -15.85 -26.03
N LYS A 235 12.28 -15.53 -25.96
CA LYS A 235 11.49 -15.06 -27.08
C LYS A 235 10.56 -13.93 -26.63
N GLY A 236 10.42 -12.89 -27.44
CA GLY A 236 9.53 -11.76 -27.19
C GLY A 236 10.14 -10.68 -26.31
N LEU A 237 9.34 -10.15 -25.40
CA LEU A 237 9.71 -9.05 -24.51
C LEU A 237 10.09 -9.60 -23.13
N VAL A 238 11.39 -9.59 -22.84
CA VAL A 238 11.97 -10.17 -21.61
C VAL A 238 12.41 -9.05 -20.68
N SER A 239 12.16 -9.22 -19.38
CA SER A 239 12.62 -8.35 -18.32
C SER A 239 13.53 -9.11 -17.35
N GLU A 240 14.64 -8.49 -16.98
CA GLU A 240 15.57 -9.02 -16.00
C GLU A 240 15.83 -7.96 -14.93
N PHE A 241 15.86 -8.38 -13.66
CA PHE A 241 16.06 -7.46 -12.54
C PHE A 241 17.04 -8.02 -11.53
N SER A 242 17.72 -7.13 -10.84
CA SER A 242 18.60 -7.39 -9.72
C SER A 242 18.24 -6.45 -8.58
N ALA A 243 17.69 -7.01 -7.49
CA ALA A 243 17.33 -6.26 -6.29
C ALA A 243 18.39 -6.47 -5.21
N ASP A 244 19.18 -5.45 -4.95
CA ASP A 244 20.12 -5.41 -3.82
C ASP A 244 19.40 -4.84 -2.58
N PHE A 245 19.00 -5.73 -1.70
CA PHE A 245 18.30 -5.38 -0.47
C PHE A 245 19.22 -4.74 0.58
N GLY A 246 20.52 -4.94 0.49
CA GLY A 246 21.51 -4.29 1.36
C GLY A 246 21.65 -2.81 1.05
N THR A 247 21.86 -2.47 -0.22
CA THR A 247 22.00 -1.07 -0.67
C THR A 247 20.67 -0.42 -1.04
N LYS A 248 19.55 -1.17 -0.96
CA LYS A 248 18.20 -0.69 -1.31
C LYS A 248 18.10 -0.20 -2.76
N LYS A 249 18.74 -0.90 -3.70
CA LYS A 249 18.73 -0.58 -5.12
C LYS A 249 18.13 -1.71 -5.94
N LEU A 250 17.30 -1.33 -6.92
CA LEU A 250 16.82 -2.21 -7.98
C LEU A 250 17.41 -1.74 -9.30
N THR A 251 18.12 -2.63 -9.98
CA THR A 251 18.52 -2.43 -11.37
C THR A 251 17.82 -3.44 -12.25
N GLY A 252 17.68 -3.15 -13.53
CA GLY A 252 17.07 -4.07 -14.47
C GLY A 252 17.27 -3.66 -15.90
N GLU A 253 16.89 -4.55 -16.79
CA GLU A 253 17.01 -4.40 -18.23
C GLU A 253 15.73 -4.93 -18.90
N LEU A 254 15.24 -4.18 -19.89
CA LEU A 254 14.11 -4.59 -20.73
C LEU A 254 14.62 -4.90 -22.13
N PHE A 255 14.32 -6.11 -22.57
CA PHE A 255 14.82 -6.64 -23.84
C PHE A 255 13.70 -6.93 -24.82
N TYR A 256 14.06 -6.86 -26.10
CA TYR A 256 13.35 -7.46 -27.19
C TYR A 256 14.18 -8.59 -27.77
N THR A 257 13.57 -9.76 -27.90
CA THR A 257 14.23 -10.93 -28.48
C THR A 257 13.56 -11.29 -29.79
N GLN A 258 14.35 -11.33 -30.87
CA GLN A 258 13.84 -11.78 -32.17
C GLN A 258 13.99 -13.30 -32.28
N SER A 259 12.87 -13.96 -32.57
CA SER A 259 12.88 -15.38 -32.92
C SER A 259 13.45 -15.58 -34.33
N LYS A 260 14.27 -16.60 -34.48
CA LYS A 260 14.71 -17.04 -35.81
C LYS A 260 13.55 -17.52 -36.68
N ASN A 261 13.36 -16.88 -37.80
CA ASN A 261 12.83 -17.58 -38.99
C ASN A 261 14.02 -18.07 -39.79
N ASN A 262 14.16 -19.39 -39.87
CA ASN A 262 14.96 -20.26 -40.75
C ASN A 262 16.37 -19.85 -41.21
N ASN A 263 16.93 -18.68 -40.96
CA ASN A 263 18.31 -18.30 -41.29
C ASN A 263 18.80 -17.01 -40.61
N GLN A 264 18.09 -16.46 -39.61
CA GLN A 264 18.56 -15.27 -38.92
C GLN A 264 19.13 -15.63 -37.53
N GLU A 265 20.19 -14.94 -37.14
CA GLU A 265 20.75 -15.11 -35.79
C GLU A 265 19.78 -14.66 -34.69
N TYR A 266 19.77 -15.41 -33.58
CA TYR A 266 19.06 -15.01 -32.37
C TYR A 266 19.65 -13.66 -31.88
N LYS A 267 18.80 -12.62 -31.78
CA LYS A 267 19.21 -11.30 -31.35
C LYS A 267 18.41 -10.89 -30.12
N LYS A 268 19.09 -10.70 -29.01
CA LYS A 268 18.57 -10.07 -27.80
C LYS A 268 19.00 -8.60 -27.80
N GLU A 269 18.04 -7.68 -27.99
CA GLU A 269 18.29 -6.25 -28.05
C GLU A 269 17.79 -5.58 -26.76
N LYS A 270 18.68 -4.91 -26.05
CA LYS A 270 18.34 -4.13 -24.87
C LYS A 270 17.74 -2.79 -25.29
N LEU A 271 16.55 -2.49 -24.75
CA LEU A 271 15.79 -1.27 -25.06
C LEU A 271 15.84 -0.26 -23.94
N TYR A 272 15.82 -0.73 -22.68
CA TYR A 272 15.87 0.12 -21.49
C TYR A 272 16.77 -0.47 -20.42
N ASP A 273 17.48 0.42 -19.72
CA ASP A 273 18.06 0.17 -18.41
C ASP A 273 17.12 0.73 -17.32
N ILE A 274 16.99 -0.01 -16.22
CA ILE A 274 16.19 0.36 -15.06
C ILE A 274 17.11 0.68 -13.89
N ASN A 275 16.82 1.77 -13.18
CA ASN A 275 17.47 2.14 -11.93
C ASN A 275 16.43 2.71 -10.97
N ALA A 276 16.24 2.05 -9.82
CA ALA A 276 15.25 2.42 -8.82
C ALA A 276 15.76 2.24 -7.40
N ASP A 277 15.17 2.98 -6.48
CA ASP A 277 15.35 2.83 -5.05
C ASP A 277 14.26 1.93 -4.47
N ILE A 278 14.66 1.03 -3.56
CA ILE A 278 13.74 0.15 -2.84
C ILE A 278 13.31 0.84 -1.54
N TYR A 279 12.01 1.02 -1.40
CA TYR A 279 11.35 1.56 -0.21
C TYR A 279 10.41 0.51 0.35
N SER A 280 10.85 -0.18 1.39
CA SER A 280 10.04 -1.26 1.96
C SER A 280 9.72 -2.36 0.92
N ASN A 281 8.45 -2.65 0.63
CA ASN A 281 8.06 -3.56 -0.44
C ASN A 281 7.73 -2.87 -1.77
N ARG A 282 8.10 -1.59 -1.92
CA ARG A 282 7.92 -0.81 -3.15
C ARG A 282 9.27 -0.37 -3.70
N PHE A 283 9.30 -0.04 -4.97
CA PHE A 283 10.45 0.59 -5.61
C PHE A 283 10.02 1.69 -6.56
N ARG A 284 10.85 2.73 -6.67
CA ARG A 284 10.65 3.88 -7.56
C ARG A 284 11.94 4.31 -8.18
N GLY A 285 11.87 4.75 -9.43
CA GLY A 285 13.05 5.19 -10.15
C GLY A 285 12.77 5.60 -11.57
N LYS A 286 13.70 5.25 -12.44
CA LYS A 286 13.68 5.64 -13.84
C LYS A 286 13.96 4.46 -14.76
N VAL A 287 13.44 4.57 -15.97
CA VAL A 287 13.90 3.83 -17.14
C VAL A 287 14.73 4.74 -18.02
N ASN A 288 15.84 4.26 -18.52
CA ASN A 288 16.75 4.98 -19.40
C ASN A 288 16.86 4.24 -20.73
N PRO A 289 16.55 4.90 -21.87
CA PRO A 289 16.62 4.23 -23.16
C PRO A 289 18.08 3.95 -23.53
N THR A 290 18.32 2.78 -24.09
CA THR A 290 19.65 2.42 -24.61
C THR A 290 20.01 3.24 -25.87
N GLN A 291 19.00 3.60 -26.65
CA GLN A 291 19.15 4.39 -27.87
C GLN A 291 18.21 5.60 -27.84
N LYS A 292 18.74 6.82 -27.75
CA LYS A 292 17.95 8.05 -27.64
C LYS A 292 17.36 8.55 -28.97
N ASP A 293 17.94 8.13 -30.08
CA ASP A 293 17.61 8.62 -31.43
C ASP A 293 17.21 7.50 -32.41
N SER A 294 16.68 6.38 -31.89
CA SER A 294 16.28 5.26 -32.73
C SER A 294 15.06 5.60 -33.60
N GLU A 295 15.15 5.29 -34.89
CA GLU A 295 13.98 5.28 -35.79
C GLU A 295 13.31 3.92 -35.89
N LYS A 296 13.94 2.87 -35.35
CA LYS A 296 13.44 1.49 -35.41
C LYS A 296 12.39 1.17 -34.37
N HIS A 297 12.40 1.89 -33.25
CA HIS A 297 11.51 1.69 -32.13
C HIS A 297 11.19 3.00 -31.40
N PRO A 298 10.06 3.08 -30.65
CA PRO A 298 9.66 4.29 -29.93
C PRO A 298 10.34 4.49 -28.57
N PHE A 299 11.21 3.57 -28.14
CA PHE A 299 11.82 3.54 -26.81
C PHE A 299 13.05 4.44 -26.75
N THR A 300 12.83 5.75 -26.83
CA THR A 300 13.90 6.75 -27.02
C THR A 300 13.94 7.80 -25.91
N ARG A 301 12.99 7.76 -24.96
CA ARG A 301 12.88 8.74 -23.86
C ARG A 301 13.01 8.07 -22.50
N GLU A 302 13.62 8.80 -21.59
CA GLU A 302 13.61 8.45 -20.17
C GLU A 302 12.17 8.44 -19.65
N GLY A 303 11.95 7.79 -18.53
CA GLY A 303 10.63 7.76 -17.92
C GLY A 303 10.69 7.41 -16.44
N VAL A 304 9.58 7.65 -15.75
CA VAL A 304 9.41 7.34 -14.33
C VAL A 304 8.88 5.94 -14.17
N LEU A 305 9.46 5.23 -13.22
CA LEU A 305 9.14 3.83 -12.92
C LEU A 305 8.67 3.68 -11.48
N GLU A 306 7.65 2.84 -11.27
CA GLU A 306 7.14 2.48 -9.96
C GLU A 306 6.62 1.04 -9.99
N GLY A 307 6.81 0.33 -8.89
CA GLY A 307 6.31 -1.02 -8.71
C GLY A 307 6.47 -1.54 -7.30
N GLY A 308 6.31 -2.85 -7.11
CA GLY A 308 6.42 -3.47 -5.80
C GLY A 308 6.77 -4.95 -5.86
N PHE A 309 7.07 -5.48 -4.68
CA PHE A 309 7.29 -6.91 -4.43
C PHE A 309 5.99 -7.54 -3.95
N TYR A 310 5.73 -8.74 -4.43
CA TYR A 310 4.51 -9.50 -4.18
C TYR A 310 4.84 -10.88 -3.62
N VAL A 311 3.79 -11.61 -3.21
CA VAL A 311 3.90 -12.85 -2.42
C VAL A 311 4.41 -12.57 -1.01
N PRO A 312 4.05 -13.33 -0.01
CA PRO A 312 4.49 -13.09 1.37
C PRO A 312 6.00 -12.87 1.52
N ASN A 313 6.82 -13.49 0.68
CA ASN A 313 8.29 -13.46 0.77
C ASN A 313 8.99 -12.61 -0.29
N GLY A 314 8.28 -11.81 -1.09
CA GLY A 314 8.87 -10.97 -2.12
C GLY A 314 9.45 -11.74 -3.33
N GLU A 315 8.91 -12.91 -3.62
CA GLU A 315 9.41 -13.80 -4.70
C GLU A 315 8.96 -13.37 -6.09
N GLU A 316 8.03 -12.42 -6.17
CA GLU A 316 7.58 -11.85 -7.43
C GLU A 316 7.63 -10.32 -7.34
N LEU A 317 7.87 -9.67 -8.46
CA LEU A 317 7.79 -8.22 -8.59
C LEU A 317 6.97 -7.84 -9.82
N GLY A 318 6.36 -6.67 -9.75
CA GLY A 318 5.63 -6.09 -10.87
C GLY A 318 5.59 -4.57 -10.79
N GLY A 319 5.37 -3.94 -11.92
CA GLY A 319 5.36 -2.50 -11.98
C GLY A 319 5.08 -1.95 -13.36
N LYS A 320 5.29 -0.65 -13.47
CA LYS A 320 5.03 0.14 -14.65
C LYS A 320 6.05 1.26 -14.82
N PHE A 321 6.12 1.80 -16.03
CA PHE A 321 6.78 3.07 -16.30
C PHE A 321 6.02 3.90 -17.33
N LEU A 322 6.20 5.19 -17.29
CA LEU A 322 5.70 6.14 -18.28
C LEU A 322 6.86 7.00 -18.76
N ALA A 323 7.09 7.02 -20.07
CA ALA A 323 8.08 7.89 -20.68
C ALA A 323 7.71 9.37 -20.49
N ASP A 324 8.70 10.24 -20.32
CA ASP A 324 8.52 11.67 -20.01
C ASP A 324 7.72 12.43 -21.07
N ASP A 325 7.81 11.98 -22.34
CA ASP A 325 7.03 12.53 -23.45
C ASP A 325 5.58 11.97 -23.51
N LYS A 326 5.20 11.10 -22.57
CA LYS A 326 3.89 10.42 -22.48
C LYS A 326 3.53 9.64 -23.74
N ARG A 327 4.52 9.05 -24.42
CA ARG A 327 4.30 8.28 -25.63
C ARG A 327 4.49 6.79 -25.48
N VAL A 328 5.17 6.36 -24.43
CA VAL A 328 5.39 4.94 -24.10
C VAL A 328 4.95 4.72 -22.66
N PHE A 329 4.07 3.76 -22.48
CA PHE A 329 3.72 3.21 -21.18
C PHE A 329 4.07 1.73 -21.19
N GLY A 330 4.91 1.30 -20.25
CA GLY A 330 5.32 -0.08 -20.11
C GLY A 330 4.87 -0.67 -18.79
N VAL A 331 4.61 -1.96 -18.78
CA VAL A 331 4.26 -2.77 -17.61
C VAL A 331 5.14 -4.01 -17.59
N PHE A 332 5.45 -4.50 -16.40
CA PHE A 332 6.29 -5.69 -16.26
C PHE A 332 5.91 -6.50 -15.03
N SER A 333 6.20 -7.78 -15.10
CA SER A 333 6.15 -8.70 -13.96
C SER A 333 7.25 -9.75 -14.09
N ALA A 334 7.82 -10.15 -12.96
CA ALA A 334 8.93 -11.09 -12.94
C ALA A 334 8.90 -11.94 -11.67
N LYS A 335 9.56 -13.10 -11.73
CA LYS A 335 9.71 -14.04 -10.63
C LYS A 335 11.18 -14.20 -10.26
N GLU A 336 11.43 -14.37 -8.96
CA GLU A 336 12.76 -14.64 -8.41
C GLU A 336 13.32 -15.93 -9.03
N THR A 337 14.54 -15.85 -9.56
CA THR A 337 15.30 -17.01 -10.00
C THR A 337 15.98 -17.63 -8.77
N PRO A 338 15.86 -18.94 -8.56
CA PRO A 338 16.46 -19.58 -7.40
C PRO A 338 17.97 -19.36 -7.33
N GLU A 339 18.43 -18.81 -6.21
CA GLU A 339 19.85 -18.66 -5.91
C GLU A 339 20.27 -19.57 -4.75
N ASN A 340 21.52 -20.01 -4.76
CA ASN A 340 22.14 -20.73 -3.67
C ASN A 340 23.34 -19.92 -3.14
N PRO A 341 23.40 -19.58 -1.82
CA PRO A 341 22.42 -19.87 -0.76
C PRO A 341 21.18 -18.96 -0.82
N LYS A 342 20.06 -19.44 -0.28
CA LYS A 342 18.84 -18.63 -0.12
C LYS A 342 19.10 -17.44 0.79
N LEU A 343 18.58 -16.28 0.43
CA LEU A 343 18.66 -15.07 1.24
C LEU A 343 17.85 -15.20 2.54
N SER A 344 18.41 -14.68 3.63
CA SER A 344 17.68 -14.55 4.89
C SER A 344 16.59 -13.49 4.73
N LYS A 345 15.38 -13.82 5.10
CA LYS A 345 14.20 -12.94 4.99
C LYS A 345 13.59 -12.69 6.36
N GLU A 346 13.08 -11.46 6.57
CA GLU A 346 12.40 -11.04 7.79
C GLU A 346 11.04 -10.44 7.49
N THR A 347 10.10 -10.60 8.42
CA THR A 347 8.82 -9.88 8.35
C THR A 347 9.06 -8.42 8.72
N LEU A 348 8.93 -7.55 7.71
CA LEU A 348 9.20 -6.12 7.82
C LEU A 348 7.96 -5.25 7.65
N ILE A 349 6.85 -5.81 7.17
CA ILE A 349 5.67 -5.02 6.82
C ILE A 349 4.45 -5.62 7.49
N ASP A 350 3.72 -4.77 8.20
CA ASP A 350 2.42 -5.10 8.78
C ASP A 350 1.28 -4.46 8.01
N GLY A 351 0.23 -5.25 7.84
CA GLY A 351 -1.10 -4.81 7.51
C GLY A 351 -2.08 -5.69 8.28
N LYS A 352 -2.71 -5.14 9.32
CA LYS A 352 -3.68 -5.86 10.17
C LYS A 352 -5.02 -5.14 10.14
N LEU A 353 -6.09 -5.90 10.06
CA LEU A 353 -7.46 -5.39 10.06
C LEU A 353 -8.32 -6.20 11.02
N THR A 354 -8.82 -5.54 12.06
CA THR A 354 -9.79 -6.10 12.99
C THR A 354 -11.18 -5.62 12.63
N THR A 355 -12.07 -6.54 12.31
CA THR A 355 -13.47 -6.24 12.03
C THR A 355 -14.34 -6.56 13.23
N PHE A 356 -15.21 -5.63 13.63
CA PHE A 356 -16.16 -5.85 14.71
C PHE A 356 -17.48 -5.10 14.49
N SER A 357 -18.52 -5.55 15.16
CA SER A 357 -19.84 -4.91 15.18
C SER A 357 -20.21 -4.56 16.62
N THR A 358 -20.91 -3.46 16.79
CA THR A 358 -21.46 -3.05 18.09
C THR A 358 -22.73 -3.84 18.47
N LYS A 359 -23.27 -4.65 17.55
CA LYS A 359 -24.41 -5.54 17.83
C LYS A 359 -23.91 -6.88 18.39
N THR A 360 -24.42 -7.26 19.52
CA THR A 360 -23.99 -8.44 20.30
C THR A 360 -24.33 -9.79 19.66
N THR A 361 -25.17 -9.82 18.63
CA THR A 361 -25.66 -11.05 17.98
C THR A 361 -24.82 -11.51 16.79
N ASP A 362 -23.86 -10.70 16.34
CA ASP A 362 -23.05 -11.02 15.16
C ASP A 362 -21.82 -11.84 15.55
N THR A 363 -21.75 -13.09 15.08
CA THR A 363 -20.67 -14.04 15.39
C THR A 363 -19.39 -13.81 14.57
N THR A 364 -19.41 -12.91 13.57
CA THR A 364 -18.25 -12.58 12.72
C THR A 364 -17.34 -11.52 13.34
N ASN A 365 -17.58 -11.18 14.58
CA ASN A 365 -16.98 -10.06 15.28
C ASN A 365 -15.64 -10.39 15.94
N PHE A 366 -14.82 -9.34 16.07
CA PHE A 366 -13.54 -9.35 16.80
C PHE A 366 -12.51 -10.31 16.18
N ILE A 367 -12.46 -10.34 14.83
CA ILE A 367 -11.48 -11.13 14.09
C ILE A 367 -10.47 -10.20 13.46
N THR A 368 -9.18 -10.47 13.69
CA THR A 368 -8.06 -9.80 13.05
C THR A 368 -7.51 -10.66 11.93
N LYS A 369 -7.29 -10.05 10.76
CA LYS A 369 -6.69 -10.69 9.59
C LYS A 369 -5.58 -9.84 8.99
N ASP A 370 -4.72 -10.48 8.22
CA ASP A 370 -3.73 -9.78 7.40
C ASP A 370 -4.42 -9.12 6.20
N ILE A 371 -3.93 -7.93 5.86
CA ILE A 371 -4.33 -7.19 4.67
C ILE A 371 -3.10 -6.76 3.88
N PRO A 372 -3.19 -6.60 2.57
CA PRO A 372 -2.12 -6.04 1.77
C PRO A 372 -1.73 -4.65 2.27
N SER A 373 -0.42 -4.40 2.36
CA SER A 373 0.15 -3.12 2.79
C SER A 373 1.38 -2.81 1.94
N PHE A 374 1.63 -1.53 1.72
CA PHE A 374 2.77 -1.07 0.93
C PHE A 374 4.04 -0.86 1.76
N GLY A 375 4.00 -1.16 3.06
CA GLY A 375 5.12 -0.93 3.97
C GLY A 375 5.39 0.54 4.27
N GLU A 376 4.82 1.46 3.52
CA GLU A 376 4.69 2.86 3.88
C GLU A 376 3.37 3.03 4.62
N ALA A 377 3.41 3.55 5.84
CA ALA A 377 2.21 3.74 6.65
C ALA A 377 1.34 4.92 6.18
N ASP A 378 1.51 5.37 4.95
CA ASP A 378 0.83 6.55 4.41
C ASP A 378 -0.44 6.21 3.62
N TYR A 379 -0.70 4.93 3.35
CA TYR A 379 -1.85 4.48 2.58
C TYR A 379 -2.49 3.23 3.17
N LEU A 380 -3.81 3.25 3.28
CA LEU A 380 -4.65 2.10 3.62
C LEU A 380 -5.40 1.64 2.37
N LEU A 381 -5.50 0.33 2.15
CA LEU A 381 -6.35 -0.22 1.11
C LEU A 381 -7.76 -0.51 1.67
N ILE A 382 -8.76 0.19 1.17
CA ILE A 382 -10.17 -0.12 1.41
C ILE A 382 -10.79 -0.59 0.08
N ASP A 383 -11.33 -1.80 0.06
CA ASP A 383 -11.78 -2.45 -1.18
C ASP A 383 -10.69 -2.41 -2.29
N ASN A 384 -9.43 -2.61 -1.92
CA ASN A 384 -8.23 -2.50 -2.76
C ASN A 384 -7.93 -1.08 -3.31
N TYR A 385 -8.70 -0.08 -2.92
CA TYR A 385 -8.45 1.31 -3.31
C TYR A 385 -7.54 1.99 -2.29
N PRO A 386 -6.46 2.66 -2.73
CA PRO A 386 -5.50 3.29 -1.82
C PRO A 386 -6.05 4.60 -1.26
N ILE A 387 -6.21 4.65 0.05
CA ILE A 387 -6.64 5.82 0.80
C ILE A 387 -5.43 6.47 1.46
N PRO A 388 -5.16 7.75 1.20
CA PRO A 388 -4.07 8.46 1.86
C PRO A 388 -4.40 8.70 3.34
N LEU A 389 -3.44 8.37 4.21
CA LEU A 389 -3.54 8.53 5.66
C LEU A 389 -2.84 9.78 6.20
N LEU A 390 -2.17 10.53 5.34
CA LEU A 390 -1.48 11.75 5.74
C LEU A 390 -2.50 12.86 6.04
N PRO A 391 -2.34 13.62 7.15
CA PRO A 391 -3.21 14.73 7.45
C PRO A 391 -3.04 15.86 6.44
N GLU A 392 -4.13 16.47 6.02
CA GLU A 392 -4.09 17.73 5.24
C GLU A 392 -3.56 18.88 6.11
N ASN A 393 -3.93 18.86 7.38
CA ASN A 393 -3.46 19.80 8.38
C ASN A 393 -2.44 19.10 9.28
N THR A 394 -1.19 19.48 9.18
CA THR A 394 -0.08 18.86 9.94
C THR A 394 -0.19 19.07 11.45
N GLY A 395 -1.04 19.99 11.91
CA GLY A 395 -1.30 20.24 13.34
C GLY A 395 -2.24 19.24 14.00
N ASP A 396 -3.09 18.54 13.23
CA ASP A 396 -4.06 17.60 13.78
C ASP A 396 -3.37 16.30 14.23
N PHE A 397 -3.47 15.96 15.51
CA PHE A 397 -2.87 14.74 16.07
C PHE A 397 -3.56 13.48 15.52
N VAL A 398 -4.89 13.46 15.50
CA VAL A 398 -5.71 12.45 14.83
C VAL A 398 -6.48 13.12 13.69
N THR A 399 -6.50 12.50 12.55
CA THR A 399 -7.26 12.97 11.39
C THR A 399 -8.51 12.14 11.20
N SER A 400 -9.62 12.80 10.83
CA SER A 400 -10.86 12.16 10.42
C SER A 400 -11.29 12.72 9.08
N LYS A 401 -11.50 11.85 8.09
CA LYS A 401 -11.81 12.26 6.73
C LYS A 401 -12.78 11.28 6.05
N HIS A 402 -13.69 11.86 5.24
CA HIS A 402 -14.58 11.09 4.39
C HIS A 402 -13.91 10.77 3.05
N HIS A 403 -14.11 9.53 2.59
CA HIS A 403 -13.60 9.04 1.31
C HIS A 403 -14.70 8.29 0.55
N ASP A 404 -14.93 8.71 -0.69
CA ASP A 404 -15.86 8.04 -1.59
C ASP A 404 -15.11 7.01 -2.46
N ILE A 405 -15.51 5.76 -2.37
CA ILE A 405 -14.97 4.64 -3.14
C ILE A 405 -16.10 3.99 -3.92
N GLY A 406 -16.19 4.30 -5.21
CA GLY A 406 -17.31 3.86 -6.04
C GLY A 406 -18.63 4.47 -5.56
N ASN A 407 -19.56 3.62 -5.15
CA ASN A 407 -20.88 4.03 -4.61
C ASN A 407 -20.96 3.95 -3.06
N LYS A 408 -19.82 3.81 -2.39
CA LYS A 408 -19.72 3.72 -0.94
C LYS A 408 -18.94 4.89 -0.40
N SER A 409 -19.38 5.43 0.75
CA SER A 409 -18.68 6.47 1.49
C SER A 409 -18.19 5.93 2.81
N TYR A 410 -16.94 6.22 3.15
CA TYR A 410 -16.29 5.76 4.36
C TYR A 410 -15.77 6.95 5.17
N ASN A 411 -15.93 6.89 6.48
CA ASN A 411 -15.19 7.75 7.39
C ASN A 411 -13.93 7.02 7.86
N VAL A 412 -12.76 7.65 7.73
CA VAL A 412 -11.46 7.09 8.08
C VAL A 412 -10.80 7.98 9.13
N GLU A 413 -10.53 7.41 10.29
CA GLU A 413 -9.86 8.07 11.41
C GLU A 413 -8.47 7.47 11.60
N VAL A 414 -7.44 8.32 11.65
CA VAL A 414 -6.03 7.89 11.61
C VAL A 414 -5.23 8.56 12.72
N CYS A 415 -4.53 7.79 13.49
CA CYS A 415 -3.53 8.22 14.46
C CYS A 415 -2.12 7.86 13.98
N CYS A 416 -1.10 8.58 14.26
CA CYS A 416 -1.02 9.91 14.81
C CYS A 416 -0.05 10.72 13.95
N ASN A 417 -0.11 12.03 13.97
CA ASN A 417 0.75 12.87 13.12
C ASN A 417 2.25 12.76 13.47
N ASN A 418 2.58 12.40 14.71
CA ASN A 418 3.94 12.21 15.19
C ASN A 418 4.54 10.82 14.91
N LEU A 419 3.73 9.86 14.44
CA LEU A 419 4.20 8.52 14.04
C LEU A 419 4.52 8.51 12.53
N ASN A 420 5.66 7.94 12.18
CA ASN A 420 6.15 7.91 10.79
C ASN A 420 6.19 6.48 10.20
N TYR A 421 6.39 5.48 11.05
CA TYR A 421 6.62 4.10 10.62
C TYR A 421 5.46 3.17 10.97
N VAL A 422 4.60 3.55 11.90
CA VAL A 422 3.35 2.86 12.20
C VAL A 422 2.18 3.85 12.16
N LYS A 423 1.08 3.43 11.56
CA LYS A 423 -0.22 4.12 11.57
C LYS A 423 -1.28 3.14 11.99
N PHE A 424 -2.19 3.62 12.79
CA PHE A 424 -3.36 2.86 13.20
C PHE A 424 -4.58 3.76 13.21
N GLY A 425 -5.74 3.13 13.21
CA GLY A 425 -6.97 3.89 13.20
C GLY A 425 -8.19 3.00 13.01
N MET A 426 -9.25 3.63 12.58
CA MET A 426 -10.52 2.96 12.34
C MET A 426 -11.19 3.53 11.10
N TYR A 427 -11.93 2.70 10.38
CA TYR A 427 -12.86 3.17 9.38
C TYR A 427 -14.19 2.45 9.46
N TYR A 428 -15.23 3.11 8.99
CA TYR A 428 -16.58 2.58 8.92
C TYR A 428 -17.34 3.25 7.77
N LYS A 429 -18.37 2.55 7.28
CA LYS A 429 -19.22 3.05 6.20
C LYS A 429 -20.16 4.10 6.73
N ASP A 430 -20.25 5.24 6.04
CA ASP A 430 -21.22 6.29 6.36
C ASP A 430 -22.65 5.79 6.17
N LYS A 431 -23.53 6.21 7.08
CA LYS A 431 -24.97 5.95 6.96
C LYS A 431 -25.54 6.83 5.85
N PRO A 432 -26.30 6.28 4.89
CA PRO A 432 -27.04 7.13 3.95
C PRO A 432 -28.02 8.03 4.74
N THR A 433 -27.94 9.33 4.52
CA THR A 433 -28.75 10.35 5.23
C THR A 433 -30.27 10.22 4.99
N LYS A 434 -30.74 9.31 4.12
CA LYS A 434 -32.14 9.21 3.71
C LYS A 434 -32.93 8.04 4.30
N ASP A 435 -32.30 7.06 4.95
CA ASP A 435 -33.00 5.90 5.49
C ASP A 435 -33.04 5.92 7.03
N LYS A 436 -33.88 6.77 7.59
CA LYS A 436 -34.18 6.77 9.05
C LYS A 436 -34.91 5.51 9.53
N ASN A 437 -35.34 4.62 8.63
CA ASN A 437 -36.20 3.46 8.95
C ASN A 437 -35.49 2.10 8.90
N ASN A 438 -34.20 2.02 8.54
CA ASN A 438 -33.49 0.74 8.54
C ASN A 438 -32.71 0.53 9.85
N ALA A 439 -33.46 0.15 10.90
CA ALA A 439 -32.91 -0.25 12.21
C ALA A 439 -32.02 -1.52 12.16
N ASN A 440 -31.90 -2.17 11.00
CA ASN A 440 -31.23 -3.46 10.83
C ASN A 440 -29.85 -3.41 10.16
N GLN A 441 -29.29 -2.24 9.85
CA GLN A 441 -27.92 -2.19 9.35
C GLN A 441 -26.95 -2.42 10.52
N THR A 442 -26.22 -3.52 10.44
CA THR A 442 -25.09 -3.83 11.30
C THR A 442 -24.06 -2.71 11.18
N GLU A 443 -23.85 -1.97 12.25
CA GLU A 443 -22.75 -1.00 12.32
C GLU A 443 -21.44 -1.79 12.41
N GLN A 444 -20.77 -1.95 11.28
CA GLN A 444 -19.52 -2.66 11.19
C GLN A 444 -18.38 -1.66 11.18
N TYR A 445 -17.41 -1.89 12.07
CA TYR A 445 -16.21 -1.09 12.22
C TYR A 445 -14.98 -1.90 11.89
N HIS A 446 -13.97 -1.22 11.39
CA HIS A 446 -12.71 -1.81 10.97
C HIS A 446 -11.55 -1.04 11.59
N GLN A 447 -10.86 -1.63 12.57
CA GLN A 447 -9.61 -1.10 13.11
C GLN A 447 -8.45 -1.64 12.31
N PHE A 448 -7.48 -0.79 11.97
CA PHE A 448 -6.30 -1.17 11.20
C PHE A 448 -5.01 -0.78 11.90
N LEU A 449 -3.96 -1.52 11.60
CA LEU A 449 -2.57 -1.23 11.96
C LEU A 449 -1.72 -1.50 10.72
N LEU A 450 -0.97 -0.49 10.30
CA LEU A 450 -0.04 -0.56 9.17
C LEU A 450 1.34 -0.13 9.64
N GLY A 451 2.40 -0.77 9.18
CA GLY A 451 3.73 -0.31 9.57
C GLY A 451 4.88 -0.97 8.86
N HIS A 452 6.03 -0.30 8.95
CA HIS A 452 7.33 -0.81 8.56
C HIS A 452 8.12 -1.16 9.82
N ARG A 453 8.27 -2.46 10.08
CA ARG A 453 8.95 -2.97 11.26
C ARG A 453 10.43 -2.65 11.24
N THR A 454 10.99 -2.51 12.43
CA THR A 454 12.44 -2.48 12.64
C THR A 454 13.05 -3.81 12.19
N ALA A 455 14.14 -3.78 11.44
CA ALA A 455 14.89 -5.00 11.15
C ALA A 455 15.45 -5.59 12.46
N ASN A 456 15.48 -6.92 12.56
CA ASN A 456 15.88 -7.60 13.81
C ASN A 456 17.28 -7.18 14.29
N ALA A 457 18.19 -6.92 13.35
CA ALA A 457 19.55 -6.47 13.65
C ALA A 457 19.61 -5.06 14.27
N GLU A 458 18.60 -4.22 14.00
CA GLU A 458 18.50 -2.85 14.48
C GLU A 458 17.76 -2.70 15.81
N ILE A 459 17.14 -3.78 16.30
CA ILE A 459 16.53 -3.79 17.63
C ILE A 459 17.62 -3.56 18.69
N PRO A 460 17.47 -2.59 19.62
CA PRO A 460 18.42 -2.37 20.69
C PRO A 460 18.65 -3.65 21.52
N LYS A 461 19.89 -3.95 21.82
CA LYS A 461 20.25 -5.17 22.55
C LYS A 461 20.27 -4.97 24.07
N LYS A 462 20.39 -3.72 24.52
CA LYS A 462 20.52 -3.33 25.91
C LYS A 462 19.86 -1.99 26.21
N GLY A 463 19.62 -1.73 27.47
CA GLY A 463 19.05 -0.48 27.95
C GLY A 463 17.53 -0.53 28.07
N SER A 464 16.96 0.60 28.43
CA SER A 464 15.51 0.77 28.57
C SER A 464 15.03 1.99 27.81
N ALA A 465 13.81 1.94 27.34
CA ALA A 465 13.19 3.02 26.59
C ALA A 465 11.75 3.24 27.05
N LYS A 466 11.31 4.49 27.01
CA LYS A 466 9.92 4.87 27.23
C LYS A 466 9.27 5.23 25.92
N TYR A 467 8.01 4.84 25.76
CA TYR A 467 7.21 5.18 24.59
C TYR A 467 5.92 5.82 25.06
N HIS A 468 5.49 6.84 24.33
CA HIS A 468 4.26 7.57 24.60
C HIS A 468 3.47 7.79 23.32
N GLY A 469 2.17 7.49 23.35
CA GLY A 469 1.32 7.57 22.19
C GLY A 469 -0.16 7.54 22.51
N SER A 470 -0.92 6.91 21.64
CA SER A 470 -2.37 6.85 21.75
C SER A 470 -2.91 5.48 21.36
N TRP A 471 -4.20 5.26 21.60
CA TRP A 471 -4.89 4.04 21.26
C TRP A 471 -6.33 4.30 20.83
N PHE A 472 -6.86 3.43 19.97
CA PHE A 472 -8.26 3.36 19.60
C PHE A 472 -8.84 2.07 20.15
N GLY A 473 -10.04 2.14 20.69
CA GLY A 473 -10.65 0.97 21.27
C GLY A 473 -12.17 1.04 21.34
N TYR A 474 -12.76 -0.14 21.27
CA TYR A 474 -14.15 -0.40 21.60
C TYR A 474 -14.20 -1.47 22.69
N ILE A 475 -14.88 -1.20 23.77
CA ILE A 475 -15.04 -2.12 24.91
C ILE A 475 -16.51 -2.13 25.29
N SER A 476 -17.08 -3.31 25.52
CA SER A 476 -18.48 -3.49 25.93
C SER A 476 -18.61 -4.55 27.01
N ASP A 477 -19.54 -4.35 27.93
CA ASP A 477 -19.99 -5.34 28.93
C ASP A 477 -21.20 -6.17 28.44
N GLY A 478 -21.62 -5.96 27.19
CA GLY A 478 -22.83 -6.56 26.60
C GLY A 478 -24.06 -5.64 26.65
N THR A 479 -24.06 -4.61 27.50
CA THR A 479 -25.17 -3.64 27.64
C THR A 479 -24.70 -2.22 27.39
N THR A 480 -23.53 -1.88 27.89
CA THR A 480 -22.91 -0.55 27.78
C THR A 480 -21.59 -0.67 27.01
N SER A 481 -21.17 0.41 26.38
CA SER A 481 -19.89 0.43 25.67
C SER A 481 -19.13 1.74 25.91
N TYR A 482 -17.82 1.62 25.86
CA TYR A 482 -16.85 2.72 25.82
C TYR A 482 -16.06 2.65 24.55
N SER A 483 -15.92 3.77 23.86
CA SER A 483 -15.09 3.89 22.67
C SER A 483 -14.15 5.08 22.79
N THR A 484 -12.92 4.91 22.32
CA THR A 484 -11.97 6.00 22.13
C THR A 484 -11.40 5.93 20.73
N THR A 485 -11.46 7.06 20.02
CA THR A 485 -10.98 7.19 18.64
C THR A 485 -9.96 8.33 18.50
N GLY A 486 -9.59 8.94 19.62
CA GLY A 486 -8.68 10.08 19.66
C GLY A 486 -9.32 11.41 19.26
N ASP A 487 -8.57 12.46 19.37
CA ASP A 487 -8.96 13.84 19.09
C ASP A 487 -7.88 14.54 18.26
N LYS A 488 -8.23 15.63 17.60
CA LYS A 488 -7.28 16.51 16.92
C LYS A 488 -6.20 17.05 17.85
N GLN A 489 -6.52 17.19 19.13
CA GLN A 489 -5.61 17.58 20.18
C GLN A 489 -5.09 16.33 20.90
N ARG A 490 -3.77 16.25 21.05
CA ARG A 490 -3.10 15.09 21.65
C ARG A 490 -3.53 14.84 23.10
N ASP A 491 -3.67 15.89 23.89
CA ASP A 491 -4.06 15.85 25.31
C ASP A 491 -5.51 15.41 25.55
N LYS A 492 -6.33 15.43 24.51
CA LYS A 492 -7.71 14.92 24.53
C LYS A 492 -7.87 13.50 23.99
N SER A 493 -6.79 12.88 23.58
CA SER A 493 -6.76 11.51 23.08
C SER A 493 -6.48 10.52 24.20
N GLY A 494 -6.92 9.27 24.05
CA GLY A 494 -6.52 8.18 24.94
C GLY A 494 -5.01 8.03 24.93
N VAL A 495 -4.42 7.71 26.08
CA VAL A 495 -2.96 7.65 26.25
C VAL A 495 -2.50 6.21 26.23
N SER A 496 -1.43 5.92 25.53
CA SER A 496 -0.68 4.67 25.61
C SER A 496 0.75 4.95 26.07
N ASP A 497 1.12 4.41 27.23
CA ASP A 497 2.45 4.54 27.82
C ASP A 497 3.11 3.16 27.92
N PHE A 498 4.38 3.07 27.54
CA PHE A 498 5.14 1.81 27.61
C PHE A 498 6.54 2.02 28.14
N ASP A 499 6.96 1.07 28.99
CA ASP A 499 8.34 0.88 29.44
C ASP A 499 8.88 -0.40 28.82
N VAL A 500 9.94 -0.27 28.01
CA VAL A 500 10.61 -1.39 27.35
C VAL A 500 11.99 -1.59 27.96
N ASN A 501 12.27 -2.81 28.36
CA ASN A 501 13.60 -3.21 28.82
C ASN A 501 14.24 -4.15 27.80
N PHE A 502 15.23 -3.64 27.07
CA PHE A 502 15.92 -4.40 26.01
C PHE A 502 16.93 -5.40 26.56
N ASP A 503 17.38 -5.29 27.84
CA ASP A 503 18.22 -6.30 28.48
C ASP A 503 17.40 -7.56 28.78
N ASN A 504 16.24 -7.38 29.41
CA ASN A 504 15.36 -8.46 29.83
C ASN A 504 14.34 -8.90 28.79
N LYS A 505 14.24 -8.19 27.66
CA LYS A 505 13.26 -8.43 26.58
C LYS A 505 11.81 -8.36 27.06
N THR A 506 11.50 -7.40 27.90
CA THR A 506 10.18 -7.19 28.48
C THR A 506 9.62 -5.82 28.10
N LEU A 507 8.30 -5.77 27.95
CA LEU A 507 7.53 -4.58 27.68
C LEU A 507 6.38 -4.53 28.67
N LYS A 508 6.22 -3.40 29.37
CA LYS A 508 5.05 -3.11 30.19
C LYS A 508 4.36 -1.88 29.68
N GLY A 509 3.05 -1.90 29.62
CA GLY A 509 2.28 -0.78 29.07
C GLY A 509 0.97 -0.55 29.81
N GLU A 510 0.47 0.66 29.66
CA GLU A 510 -0.83 1.09 30.17
C GLU A 510 -1.59 1.84 29.07
N LEU A 511 -2.85 1.47 28.87
CA LEU A 511 -3.78 2.21 28.03
C LEU A 511 -4.74 2.97 28.95
N LYS A 512 -4.75 4.30 28.82
CA LYS A 512 -5.47 5.20 29.73
C LYS A 512 -6.56 5.99 29.01
N ARG A 513 -7.62 6.31 29.72
CA ARG A 513 -8.66 7.20 29.24
C ARG A 513 -8.13 8.62 29.10
N ALA A 514 -8.64 9.37 28.12
CA ALA A 514 -8.26 10.76 27.93
C ALA A 514 -8.80 11.70 29.03
N ASP A 515 -10.04 11.44 29.49
CA ASP A 515 -10.78 12.30 30.41
C ASP A 515 -10.34 12.15 31.88
N THR A 516 -10.06 10.93 32.31
CA THR A 516 -9.75 10.63 33.73
C THR A 516 -8.33 10.20 33.98
N GLN A 517 -7.57 9.88 32.92
CA GLN A 517 -6.24 9.25 32.99
C GLN A 517 -6.22 7.90 33.73
N ASN A 518 -7.40 7.33 33.99
CA ASN A 518 -7.49 6.00 34.59
C ASN A 518 -7.05 4.92 33.60
N THR A 519 -6.28 3.97 34.09
CA THR A 519 -5.84 2.81 33.31
C THR A 519 -7.02 1.91 32.98
N VAL A 520 -7.19 1.62 31.71
CA VAL A 520 -8.22 0.71 31.17
C VAL A 520 -7.63 -0.69 30.97
N PHE A 521 -6.44 -0.77 30.40
CA PHE A 521 -5.70 -2.01 30.20
C PHE A 521 -4.27 -1.87 30.67
N ASN A 522 -3.78 -2.92 31.33
CA ASN A 522 -2.36 -3.18 31.56
C ASN A 522 -1.89 -4.18 30.50
N ILE A 523 -0.70 -3.95 29.95
CA ILE A 523 -0.05 -4.80 28.98
C ILE A 523 1.26 -5.31 29.56
N ASP A 524 1.43 -6.63 29.56
CA ASP A 524 2.68 -7.31 29.89
C ASP A 524 3.07 -8.19 28.71
N ALA A 525 4.22 -7.89 28.10
CA ALA A 525 4.66 -8.58 26.89
C ALA A 525 6.17 -8.87 26.93
N THR A 526 6.57 -9.81 26.08
CA THR A 526 7.97 -10.17 25.87
C THR A 526 8.29 -10.24 24.39
N PHE A 527 9.57 -10.11 24.06
CA PHE A 527 10.07 -10.26 22.69
C PHE A 527 11.35 -11.08 22.64
N LYS A 528 11.65 -11.68 21.50
CA LYS A 528 12.81 -12.57 21.35
C LYS A 528 14.07 -11.77 21.01
N ASN A 529 15.24 -12.33 21.33
CA ASN A 529 16.55 -11.73 21.03
C ASN A 529 16.80 -11.45 19.53
N SER A 530 16.12 -12.16 18.66
CA SER A 530 16.25 -12.07 17.21
C SER A 530 14.91 -11.80 16.53
N GLY A 531 14.02 -11.02 17.17
CA GLY A 531 12.71 -10.73 16.63
C GLY A 531 12.30 -9.28 16.89
N ASN A 532 11.56 -8.73 15.94
CA ASN A 532 11.00 -7.37 16.01
C ASN A 532 9.55 -7.34 16.52
N ALA A 533 8.98 -8.49 16.83
CA ALA A 533 7.63 -8.64 17.34
C ALA A 533 7.63 -8.93 18.85
N PHE A 534 6.62 -8.44 19.54
CA PHE A 534 6.34 -8.79 20.93
C PHE A 534 4.95 -9.44 21.05
N THR A 535 4.82 -10.32 22.02
CA THR A 535 3.57 -10.97 22.38
C THR A 535 3.44 -11.03 23.90
N GLY A 536 2.21 -11.01 24.38
CA GLY A 536 1.94 -11.03 25.81
C GLY A 536 0.46 -10.98 26.12
N THR A 537 0.08 -10.38 27.23
CA THR A 537 -1.30 -10.27 27.70
C THR A 537 -1.71 -8.81 27.90
N ALA A 538 -2.95 -8.51 27.54
CA ALA A 538 -3.66 -7.29 27.90
C ALA A 538 -4.71 -7.64 28.95
N THR A 539 -4.72 -6.91 30.08
CA THR A 539 -5.58 -7.18 31.22
C THR A 539 -6.34 -5.92 31.63
N ALA A 540 -7.68 -6.01 31.67
CA ALA A 540 -8.56 -5.07 32.36
C ALA A 540 -9.12 -5.79 33.58
N LYS A 541 -8.92 -5.21 34.76
CA LYS A 541 -9.41 -5.78 36.04
C LYS A 541 -10.44 -4.85 36.66
N ASP A 542 -11.57 -5.42 37.05
CA ASP A 542 -12.66 -4.72 37.71
C ASP A 542 -13.07 -3.42 36.96
N LEU A 543 -13.03 -3.46 35.62
CA LEU A 543 -13.31 -2.32 34.76
C LEU A 543 -14.81 -2.06 34.73
N VAL A 544 -15.19 -0.86 35.16
CA VAL A 544 -16.59 -0.37 35.04
C VAL A 544 -16.71 0.48 33.80
N ILE A 545 -17.64 0.13 32.91
CA ILE A 545 -17.93 0.89 31.70
C ILE A 545 -19.02 1.92 32.03
N ASP A 546 -18.58 3.17 32.20
CA ASP A 546 -19.51 4.29 32.40
C ASP A 546 -19.90 4.89 31.05
N GLY A 547 -21.10 4.59 30.58
CA GLY A 547 -21.71 5.41 29.55
C GLY A 547 -22.15 6.75 30.20
N LYS A 548 -21.92 7.87 29.52
CA LYS A 548 -22.27 9.23 30.00
C LYS A 548 -23.73 9.42 30.45
N ASN A 549 -24.58 8.40 30.28
CA ASN A 549 -26.02 8.40 30.58
C ASN A 549 -26.49 7.17 31.35
N SER A 550 -25.62 6.31 31.92
CA SER A 550 -26.10 5.15 32.65
C SER A 550 -26.47 5.54 34.07
N GLN A 551 -27.73 5.53 34.38
CA GLN A 551 -28.26 5.57 35.76
C GLN A 551 -28.21 4.20 36.45
N THR A 552 -27.64 3.18 35.81
CA THR A 552 -27.53 1.81 36.30
C THR A 552 -26.10 1.57 36.81
N GLN A 553 -25.97 0.94 37.96
CA GLN A 553 -24.70 0.42 38.47
C GLN A 553 -24.23 -0.72 37.51
N ASN A 554 -23.33 -0.39 36.59
CA ASN A 554 -22.77 -1.40 35.69
C ASN A 554 -21.88 -2.35 36.49
N ALA A 555 -22.01 -3.63 36.24
CA ALA A 555 -21.13 -4.62 36.85
C ALA A 555 -19.70 -4.47 36.31
N PRO A 556 -18.67 -4.59 37.17
CA PRO A 556 -17.29 -4.58 36.71
C PRO A 556 -17.02 -5.79 35.82
N ILE A 557 -16.23 -5.58 34.77
CA ILE A 557 -15.78 -6.64 33.86
C ILE A 557 -14.30 -6.93 34.03
N ASN A 558 -13.95 -8.18 33.76
CA ASN A 558 -12.58 -8.66 33.69
C ASN A 558 -12.29 -9.19 32.30
N ILE A 559 -11.20 -8.71 31.70
CA ILE A 559 -10.70 -9.16 30.40
C ILE A 559 -9.23 -9.50 30.54
N THR A 560 -8.86 -10.71 30.13
CA THR A 560 -7.45 -11.09 29.90
C THR A 560 -7.38 -11.74 28.54
N THR A 561 -6.58 -11.18 27.65
CA THR A 561 -6.46 -11.65 26.27
C THR A 561 -5.04 -11.46 25.74
N ASP A 562 -4.70 -12.20 24.68
CA ASP A 562 -3.41 -12.10 24.03
C ASP A 562 -3.25 -10.76 23.32
N VAL A 563 -2.09 -10.10 23.49
CA VAL A 563 -1.68 -8.92 22.73
C VAL A 563 -0.58 -9.28 21.76
N ASN A 564 -0.66 -8.72 20.56
CA ASN A 564 0.34 -8.83 19.51
C ASN A 564 0.79 -7.44 19.07
N GLY A 565 2.09 -7.27 18.86
CA GLY A 565 2.65 -6.02 18.38
C GLY A 565 4.07 -6.16 17.86
N ALA A 566 4.64 -5.04 17.44
CA ALA A 566 5.99 -4.99 16.90
C ALA A 566 6.64 -3.63 17.17
N PHE A 567 7.97 -3.59 16.96
CA PHE A 567 8.75 -2.36 16.89
C PHE A 567 8.83 -1.91 15.43
N TYR A 568 8.73 -0.60 15.22
CA TYR A 568 8.68 0.03 13.91
C TYR A 568 9.75 1.11 13.77
N GLY A 569 10.17 1.32 12.51
CA GLY A 569 11.19 2.31 12.17
C GLY A 569 12.60 1.94 12.61
N PRO A 570 13.59 2.80 12.33
CA PRO A 570 14.98 2.55 12.71
C PRO A 570 15.13 2.50 14.24
N HIS A 571 15.94 1.54 14.72
CA HIS A 571 16.30 1.40 16.13
C HIS A 571 15.09 1.33 17.10
N ALA A 572 13.98 0.73 16.66
CA ALA A 572 12.74 0.66 17.43
C ALA A 572 12.21 2.05 17.84
N SER A 573 12.24 3.01 16.91
CA SER A 573 11.78 4.39 17.16
C SER A 573 10.29 4.51 17.48
N GLU A 574 9.51 3.51 17.09
CA GLU A 574 8.07 3.42 17.34
C GLU A 574 7.69 1.98 17.72
N LEU A 575 6.57 1.82 18.39
CA LEU A 575 5.92 0.53 18.62
C LEU A 575 4.42 0.63 18.35
N GLY A 576 3.79 -0.51 18.07
CA GLY A 576 2.36 -0.60 17.91
C GLY A 576 1.87 -2.02 18.11
N GLY A 577 0.58 -2.16 18.36
CA GLY A 577 0.00 -3.46 18.58
C GLY A 577 -1.52 -3.44 18.60
N TYR A 578 -2.09 -4.62 18.76
CA TYR A 578 -3.53 -4.83 18.76
C TYR A 578 -3.90 -6.06 19.58
N PHE A 579 -5.14 -6.08 20.04
CA PHE A 579 -5.77 -7.25 20.64
C PHE A 579 -7.29 -7.22 20.51
N THR A 580 -7.90 -8.39 20.65
CA THR A 580 -9.36 -8.54 20.65
C THR A 580 -9.81 -9.48 21.77
N TYR A 581 -11.02 -9.27 22.26
CA TYR A 581 -11.69 -10.16 23.19
C TYR A 581 -13.17 -10.30 22.81
N ASN A 582 -13.69 -11.52 22.74
CA ASN A 582 -15.08 -11.81 22.35
C ASN A 582 -15.86 -12.66 23.36
N GLY A 583 -15.44 -12.65 24.63
CA GLY A 583 -16.05 -13.44 25.69
C GLY A 583 -15.63 -14.91 25.73
N LYS A 584 -14.95 -15.41 24.71
CA LYS A 584 -14.52 -16.81 24.56
C LYS A 584 -13.01 -16.99 24.45
N ASN A 585 -12.27 -15.93 24.13
CA ASN A 585 -10.83 -16.02 24.02
C ASN A 585 -10.22 -16.14 25.41
N THR A 586 -9.56 -17.23 25.68
CA THR A 586 -8.65 -17.38 26.82
C THR A 586 -7.24 -17.16 26.30
N ALA A 587 -6.46 -16.35 27.02
CA ALA A 587 -5.04 -16.18 26.73
C ALA A 587 -4.36 -17.56 26.67
N THR A 588 -3.67 -17.85 25.58
CA THR A 588 -2.87 -19.06 25.47
C THR A 588 -1.60 -18.85 26.30
N THR A 589 -1.63 -19.32 27.55
CA THR A 589 -0.45 -19.30 28.43
C THR A 589 0.61 -20.28 27.91
N ASN A 590 1.39 -19.88 26.94
CA ASN A 590 2.63 -20.54 26.54
C ASN A 590 3.84 -19.82 27.16
N SER A 591 3.83 -19.58 28.46
CA SER A 591 5.04 -19.19 29.18
C SER A 591 5.18 -20.02 30.44
N GLU A 592 6.14 -20.93 30.39
CA GLU A 592 6.50 -21.84 31.51
C GLU A 592 7.09 -21.13 32.75
N ASN A 593 7.04 -19.78 32.83
CA ASN A 593 7.60 -19.03 33.99
C ASN A 593 6.86 -17.73 34.29
N SER A 594 5.56 -17.74 34.53
CA SER A 594 4.95 -16.61 35.21
C SER A 594 4.15 -17.08 36.42
N SER A 595 4.66 -16.78 37.61
CA SER A 595 3.96 -16.87 38.88
C SER A 595 2.91 -15.75 38.97
N ILE A 596 1.95 -15.71 38.05
CA ILE A 596 0.82 -14.79 38.09
C ILE A 596 -0.33 -15.54 38.76
N ALA A 597 -0.90 -14.94 39.82
CA ALA A 597 -2.11 -15.42 40.46
C ALA A 597 -3.17 -15.75 39.40
N ALA A 598 -3.86 -16.86 39.59
CA ALA A 598 -4.93 -17.30 38.67
C ALA A 598 -5.82 -16.12 38.30
N PRO A 599 -6.02 -15.82 36.99
CA PRO A 599 -6.82 -14.70 36.58
C PRO A 599 -8.24 -14.85 37.14
N SER A 600 -8.78 -13.76 37.69
CA SER A 600 -10.22 -13.65 37.92
C SER A 600 -10.92 -14.07 36.64
N SER A 601 -11.95 -14.93 36.71
CA SER A 601 -12.63 -15.46 35.53
C SER A 601 -13.02 -14.31 34.58
N ASN A 602 -12.62 -14.42 33.31
CA ASN A 602 -12.98 -13.46 32.28
C ASN A 602 -14.52 -13.32 32.16
N SER A 603 -14.97 -12.09 31.92
CA SER A 603 -16.41 -11.82 31.75
C SER A 603 -16.90 -12.29 30.38
N GLU A 604 -17.83 -13.26 30.34
CA GLU A 604 -18.32 -13.87 29.10
C GLU A 604 -19.04 -12.88 28.17
N ASN A 605 -19.70 -11.87 28.73
CA ASN A 605 -20.40 -10.85 27.96
C ASN A 605 -19.51 -9.69 27.48
N ALA A 606 -18.28 -9.61 28.00
CA ALA A 606 -17.38 -8.55 27.61
C ALA A 606 -16.86 -8.74 26.17
N ARG A 607 -16.62 -7.63 25.52
CA ARG A 607 -16.05 -7.55 24.16
C ARG A 607 -15.03 -6.42 24.12
N ALA A 608 -13.94 -6.63 23.40
CA ALA A 608 -12.95 -5.56 23.16
C ALA A 608 -12.31 -5.71 21.78
N ALA A 609 -12.08 -4.58 21.14
CA ALA A 609 -11.20 -4.45 19.97
C ALA A 609 -10.33 -3.23 20.20
N VAL A 610 -9.01 -3.41 20.21
CA VAL A 610 -8.05 -2.36 20.57
C VAL A 610 -6.89 -2.36 19.59
N VAL A 611 -6.47 -1.17 19.18
CA VAL A 611 -5.24 -0.91 18.43
C VAL A 611 -4.53 0.29 19.04
N PHE A 612 -3.20 0.24 19.10
CA PHE A 612 -2.39 1.28 19.73
C PHE A 612 -1.07 1.49 18.99
N GLY A 613 -0.47 2.66 19.22
CA GLY A 613 0.87 2.98 18.76
C GLY A 613 1.50 4.06 19.63
N ALA A 614 2.82 4.03 19.73
CA ALA A 614 3.56 4.95 20.57
C ALA A 614 4.96 5.24 20.00
N LYS A 615 5.48 6.42 20.29
CA LYS A 615 6.78 6.91 19.87
C LYS A 615 7.76 6.92 21.03
N HIS A 616 9.00 6.50 20.74
CA HIS A 616 10.13 6.57 21.67
C HIS A 616 10.29 8.00 22.23
N GLN A 617 10.53 8.09 23.53
CA GLN A 617 10.70 9.32 24.27
C GLN A 617 12.15 9.50 24.66
N ILE A 618 12.69 10.66 24.46
CA ILE A 618 14.02 11.05 24.95
C ILE A 618 13.87 12.00 26.14
N GLU A 619 14.78 11.88 27.09
CA GLU A 619 14.82 12.79 28.20
C GLU A 619 15.28 14.17 27.72
N LYS A 620 14.53 15.23 28.05
CA LYS A 620 14.96 16.60 27.77
C LYS A 620 16.20 16.89 28.64
N THR A 621 17.34 17.01 28.02
CA THR A 621 18.50 17.64 28.67
C THR A 621 18.15 19.08 28.99
N LYS A 622 18.27 19.43 30.29
CA LYS A 622 18.03 20.79 30.79
C LYS A 622 19.06 21.76 30.23
#